data_14a8158a9b8b9f2adc8cfe057d3b3be3
#
_entry.id   14a8158a9b8b9f2adc8cfe057d3b3be3
#
_cell.length_a   1.000
_cell.length_b   1.000
_cell.length_c   1.000
_cell.angle_alpha   90.00
_cell.angle_beta   90.00
_cell.angle_gamma   90.00
#
_symmetry.space_group_name_H-M   'P 1'
#
loop_
_entity.id
_entity.type
_entity.pdbx_description
1 polymer ?
#
loop_
_entity_poly.entity_id
_entity_poly.type
_entity_poly.pdbx_seq_one_letter_code
_entity_poly.pdbx_strand_id
1 'polypeptide(L)'
;DPRGVADSTPIECLTDRQLDRFLNVDPNPETDEDVAATVAVSKRFGPRCKTNSPDLAPNIGTPFVARDLDILRSLVGDEKLNYLGKSYGTFIGATYAELFPSRVGKLVLDGAVDPALTNAEVSKGQAIGFEKALLRFTEWCAGEKDCPTGDDPQAGVQKIADLLADVETNPLPADTGRPLTAAQAT
;
A
#
# COMPACT_ATOMS: atom_id res chain seq x y z
N ASP A 1 -8.16 -14.43 6.19
CA ASP A 1 -6.92 -13.85 5.63
C ASP A 1 -6.64 -14.46 4.27
N PRO A 2 -6.24 -13.66 3.27
CA PRO A 2 -5.79 -14.20 1.99
C PRO A 2 -4.52 -15.04 2.15
N ARG A 3 -4.27 -15.93 1.17
CA ARG A 3 -3.01 -16.67 1.13
C ARG A 3 -1.80 -15.73 1.21
N GLY A 4 -0.80 -16.09 1.98
CA GLY A 4 0.41 -15.29 2.17
C GLY A 4 0.29 -14.18 3.21
N VAL A 5 -0.83 -14.07 3.92
CA VAL A 5 -1.10 -13.01 4.89
C VAL A 5 -1.55 -13.59 6.23
N ALA A 6 -1.04 -13.04 7.32
CA ALA A 6 -1.41 -13.31 8.70
C ALA A 6 -1.55 -14.82 9.00
N ASP A 7 -2.72 -15.29 9.48
CA ASP A 7 -2.93 -16.70 9.87
C ASP A 7 -3.01 -17.68 8.68
N SER A 8 -3.05 -17.16 7.44
CA SER A 8 -3.09 -17.98 6.21
C SER A 8 -1.70 -18.24 5.62
N THR A 9 -0.76 -18.65 6.44
CA THR A 9 0.63 -18.93 6.07
C THR A 9 1.30 -17.72 5.43
N PRO A 10 1.87 -16.80 6.23
CA PRO A 10 2.45 -15.56 5.72
C PRO A 10 3.63 -15.85 4.78
N ILE A 11 3.76 -15.02 3.73
CA ILE A 11 4.92 -15.10 2.86
C ILE A 11 6.13 -14.47 3.55
N GLU A 12 7.19 -15.23 3.70
CA GLU A 12 8.45 -14.77 4.30
C GLU A 12 9.48 -14.52 3.19
N CYS A 13 9.71 -13.23 2.86
CA CYS A 13 10.69 -12.85 1.84
C CYS A 13 12.00 -12.37 2.45
N LEU A 14 11.92 -11.67 3.57
CA LEU A 14 13.04 -11.00 4.24
C LEU A 14 13.06 -11.37 5.72
N THR A 15 14.23 -11.42 6.33
CA THR A 15 14.36 -11.37 7.79
C THR A 15 13.98 -9.99 8.31
N ASP A 16 13.61 -9.86 9.60
CA ASP A 16 13.24 -8.58 10.22
C ASP A 16 14.26 -7.47 9.94
N ARG A 17 15.56 -7.78 10.11
CA ARG A 17 16.66 -6.83 9.82
C ARG A 17 16.71 -6.42 8.35
N GLN A 18 16.34 -7.30 7.43
CA GLN A 18 16.32 -7.01 5.99
C GLN A 18 15.06 -6.21 5.63
N LEU A 19 13.94 -6.52 6.29
CA LEU A 19 12.69 -5.78 6.16
C LEU A 19 12.86 -4.34 6.67
N ASP A 20 13.47 -4.16 7.85
CA ASP A 20 13.82 -2.85 8.37
C ASP A 20 14.63 -2.01 7.36
N ARG A 21 15.64 -2.62 6.75
CA ARG A 21 16.43 -1.92 5.72
C ARG A 21 15.62 -1.61 4.45
N PHE A 22 14.72 -2.49 4.08
CA PHE A 22 13.85 -2.30 2.91
C PHE A 22 12.88 -1.14 3.15
N LEU A 23 12.26 -1.07 4.33
CA LEU A 23 11.31 -0.04 4.72
C LEU A 23 11.96 1.33 4.99
N ASN A 24 13.28 1.37 5.19
CA ASN A 24 14.04 2.61 5.39
C ASN A 24 14.72 3.12 4.11
N VAL A 25 14.47 2.51 2.96
CA VAL A 25 14.91 3.06 1.67
C VAL A 25 14.01 4.23 1.31
N ASP A 26 14.61 5.31 0.84
CA ASP A 26 13.88 6.50 0.42
C ASP A 26 12.79 6.15 -0.62
N PRO A 27 11.51 6.40 -0.32
CA PRO A 27 10.41 6.14 -1.26
C PRO A 27 10.34 7.16 -2.40
N ASN A 28 11.03 8.30 -2.27
CA ASN A 28 11.06 9.39 -3.25
C ASN A 28 12.50 9.76 -3.65
N PRO A 29 13.26 8.83 -4.27
CA PRO A 29 14.67 9.03 -4.58
C PRO A 29 14.88 10.23 -5.53
N GLU A 30 15.67 11.22 -5.11
CA GLU A 30 15.94 12.44 -5.87
C GLU A 30 17.29 12.39 -6.59
N THR A 31 18.23 11.57 -6.12
CA THR A 31 19.55 11.43 -6.71
C THR A 31 19.73 10.10 -7.45
N ASP A 32 20.66 10.04 -8.40
CA ASP A 32 21.01 8.79 -9.09
C ASP A 32 21.50 7.70 -8.10
N GLU A 33 22.13 8.11 -6.97
CA GLU A 33 22.60 7.20 -5.92
C GLU A 33 21.40 6.59 -5.18
N ASP A 34 20.39 7.39 -4.82
CA ASP A 34 19.17 6.92 -4.14
C ASP A 34 18.37 5.99 -5.05
N VAL A 35 18.23 6.36 -6.33
CA VAL A 35 17.62 5.50 -7.35
C VAL A 35 18.34 4.16 -7.45
N ALA A 36 19.69 4.17 -7.48
CA ALA A 36 20.47 2.94 -7.53
C ALA A 36 20.29 2.08 -6.27
N ALA A 37 20.23 2.71 -5.09
CA ALA A 37 19.97 2.03 -3.81
C ALA A 37 18.60 1.38 -3.79
N THR A 38 17.54 2.11 -4.18
CA THR A 38 16.17 1.61 -4.26
C THR A 38 16.05 0.45 -5.24
N VAL A 39 16.66 0.56 -6.42
CA VAL A 39 16.71 -0.51 -7.43
C VAL A 39 17.46 -1.74 -6.91
N ALA A 40 18.59 -1.56 -6.21
CA ALA A 40 19.37 -2.67 -5.67
C ALA A 40 18.60 -3.47 -4.61
N VAL A 41 17.85 -2.78 -3.74
CA VAL A 41 17.02 -3.41 -2.70
C VAL A 41 15.84 -4.14 -3.34
N SER A 42 15.14 -3.49 -4.26
CA SER A 42 13.97 -4.05 -4.96
C SER A 42 14.33 -5.30 -5.78
N LYS A 43 15.46 -5.30 -6.47
CA LYS A 43 15.95 -6.46 -7.23
C LYS A 43 16.22 -7.69 -6.38
N ARG A 44 16.49 -7.52 -5.09
CA ARG A 44 16.77 -8.64 -4.15
C ARG A 44 15.48 -9.22 -3.56
N PHE A 45 14.39 -8.48 -3.57
CA PHE A 45 13.14 -8.88 -2.91
C PHE A 45 12.54 -10.15 -3.54
N GLY A 46 12.23 -10.12 -4.83
CA GLY A 46 11.59 -11.24 -5.52
C GLY A 46 12.35 -12.57 -5.46
N PRO A 47 13.68 -12.61 -5.72
CA PRO A 47 14.48 -13.83 -5.56
C PRO A 47 14.44 -14.40 -4.15
N ARG A 48 14.41 -13.55 -3.13
CA ARG A 48 14.32 -14.00 -1.72
C ARG A 48 12.96 -14.58 -1.38
N CYS A 49 11.87 -14.01 -1.88
CA CYS A 49 10.55 -14.61 -1.74
C CYS A 49 10.53 -16.04 -2.31
N LYS A 50 11.12 -16.24 -3.49
CA LYS A 50 11.23 -17.58 -4.10
C LYS A 50 12.06 -18.55 -3.28
N THR A 51 13.10 -18.06 -2.61
CA THR A 51 13.99 -18.91 -1.79
C THR A 51 13.34 -19.26 -0.45
N ASN A 52 12.72 -18.28 0.22
CA ASN A 52 12.21 -18.44 1.58
C ASN A 52 10.77 -18.97 1.62
N SER A 53 9.99 -18.74 0.57
CA SER A 53 8.61 -19.22 0.41
C SER A 53 8.38 -19.81 -0.98
N PRO A 54 9.08 -20.90 -1.36
CA PRO A 54 9.13 -21.41 -2.73
C PRO A 54 7.76 -21.86 -3.27
N ASP A 55 6.94 -22.46 -2.42
CA ASP A 55 5.63 -22.98 -2.80
C ASP A 55 4.57 -21.86 -2.88
N LEU A 56 4.72 -20.83 -2.05
CA LEU A 56 3.74 -19.76 -1.92
C LEU A 56 4.02 -18.59 -2.88
N ALA A 57 5.28 -18.18 -3.02
CA ALA A 57 5.65 -17.00 -3.81
C ALA A 57 5.11 -16.99 -5.26
N PRO A 58 5.09 -18.09 -6.02
CA PRO A 58 4.52 -18.11 -7.36
C PRO A 58 2.98 -18.11 -7.38
N ASN A 59 2.33 -18.31 -6.26
CA ASN A 59 0.90 -18.58 -6.12
C ASN A 59 0.12 -17.53 -5.32
N ILE A 60 0.69 -16.35 -5.00
CA ILE A 60 0.02 -15.31 -4.20
C ILE A 60 -0.70 -14.24 -5.03
N GLY A 61 -0.67 -14.35 -6.35
CA GLY A 61 -1.31 -13.35 -7.22
C GLY A 61 -2.83 -13.28 -7.05
N THR A 62 -3.43 -12.13 -7.36
CA THR A 62 -4.87 -11.88 -7.23
C THR A 62 -5.77 -12.96 -7.85
N PRO A 63 -5.46 -13.54 -9.01
CA PRO A 63 -6.28 -14.62 -9.57
C PRO A 63 -6.35 -15.86 -8.68
N PHE A 64 -5.31 -16.15 -7.89
CA PHE A 64 -5.34 -17.28 -6.94
C PHE A 64 -6.21 -16.94 -5.73
N VAL A 65 -6.14 -15.71 -5.21
CA VAL A 65 -7.01 -15.24 -4.12
C VAL A 65 -8.48 -15.28 -4.54
N ALA A 66 -8.79 -14.86 -5.76
CA ALA A 66 -10.16 -14.92 -6.30
C ALA A 66 -10.67 -16.37 -6.41
N ARG A 67 -9.81 -17.34 -6.76
CA ARG A 67 -10.17 -18.77 -6.75
C ARG A 67 -10.37 -19.31 -5.34
N ASP A 68 -9.58 -18.86 -4.36
CA ASP A 68 -9.80 -19.22 -2.96
C ASP A 68 -11.15 -18.73 -2.45
N LEU A 69 -11.55 -17.50 -2.83
CA LEU A 69 -12.88 -16.97 -2.50
C LEU A 69 -14.01 -17.85 -3.08
N ASP A 70 -13.84 -18.38 -4.29
CA ASP A 70 -14.85 -19.28 -4.86
C ASP A 70 -14.93 -20.62 -4.12
N ILE A 71 -13.79 -21.15 -3.68
CA ILE A 71 -13.74 -22.33 -2.82
C ILE A 71 -14.46 -22.05 -1.49
N LEU A 72 -14.12 -20.93 -0.84
CA LEU A 72 -14.76 -20.54 0.43
C LEU A 72 -16.26 -20.35 0.27
N ARG A 73 -16.71 -19.63 -0.79
CA ARG A 73 -18.14 -19.50 -1.12
C ARG A 73 -18.83 -20.85 -1.17
N SER A 74 -18.21 -21.82 -1.86
CA SER A 74 -18.77 -23.17 -2.01
C SER A 74 -18.81 -23.93 -0.68
N LEU A 75 -17.77 -23.79 0.15
CA LEU A 75 -17.68 -24.48 1.44
C LEU A 75 -18.74 -23.99 2.43
N VAL A 76 -19.12 -22.72 2.38
CA VAL A 76 -20.19 -22.16 3.22
C VAL A 76 -21.58 -22.37 2.63
N GLY A 77 -21.69 -23.01 1.45
CA GLY A 77 -22.96 -23.37 0.82
C GLY A 77 -23.63 -22.24 0.02
N ASP A 78 -22.94 -21.16 -0.26
CA ASP A 78 -23.47 -20.02 -1.01
C ASP A 78 -23.45 -20.29 -2.52
N GLU A 79 -24.57 -20.11 -3.22
CA GLU A 79 -24.63 -20.20 -4.68
C GLU A 79 -23.87 -19.05 -5.35
N LYS A 80 -23.91 -17.86 -4.75
CA LYS A 80 -23.31 -16.63 -5.26
C LYS A 80 -22.51 -15.91 -4.18
N LEU A 81 -21.38 -15.31 -4.58
CA LEU A 81 -20.55 -14.51 -3.68
C LEU A 81 -21.20 -13.14 -3.44
N ASN A 82 -21.51 -12.84 -2.17
CA ASN A 82 -21.77 -11.48 -1.72
C ASN A 82 -20.49 -10.92 -1.11
N TYR A 83 -20.01 -9.78 -1.61
CA TYR A 83 -18.68 -9.32 -1.32
C TYR A 83 -18.61 -7.81 -1.09
N LEU A 84 -17.89 -7.41 -0.06
CA LEU A 84 -17.49 -6.02 0.19
C LEU A 84 -15.97 -5.93 0.04
N GLY A 85 -15.50 -5.27 -1.02
CA GLY A 85 -14.08 -4.98 -1.26
C GLY A 85 -13.76 -3.53 -0.97
N LYS A 86 -12.70 -3.29 -0.19
CA LYS A 86 -12.16 -1.95 0.05
C LYS A 86 -10.75 -1.87 -0.51
N SER A 87 -10.39 -0.74 -1.16
CA SER A 87 -9.07 -0.52 -1.73
C SER A 87 -8.64 -1.71 -2.63
N TYR A 88 -7.54 -2.39 -2.35
CA TYR A 88 -7.10 -3.58 -3.08
C TYR A 88 -8.16 -4.71 -3.12
N GLY A 89 -9.04 -4.80 -2.13
CA GLY A 89 -10.17 -5.72 -2.15
C GLY A 89 -11.12 -5.50 -3.33
N THR A 90 -11.17 -4.29 -3.89
CA THR A 90 -11.95 -4.00 -5.10
C THR A 90 -11.36 -4.67 -6.33
N PHE A 91 -10.02 -4.72 -6.43
CA PHE A 91 -9.31 -5.44 -7.49
C PHE A 91 -9.54 -6.95 -7.39
N ILE A 92 -9.56 -7.51 -6.18
CA ILE A 92 -9.92 -8.92 -5.95
C ILE A 92 -11.36 -9.18 -6.40
N GLY A 93 -12.33 -8.32 -6.01
CA GLY A 93 -13.73 -8.45 -6.39
C GLY A 93 -13.95 -8.36 -7.91
N ALA A 94 -13.29 -7.44 -8.59
CA ALA A 94 -13.32 -7.31 -10.05
C ALA A 94 -12.72 -8.56 -10.72
N THR A 95 -11.59 -9.06 -10.25
CA THR A 95 -10.97 -10.30 -10.75
C THR A 95 -11.88 -11.52 -10.52
N TYR A 96 -12.57 -11.58 -9.38
CA TYR A 96 -13.55 -12.64 -9.13
C TYR A 96 -14.72 -12.59 -10.11
N ALA A 97 -15.25 -11.39 -10.37
CA ALA A 97 -16.36 -11.21 -11.30
C ALA A 97 -15.99 -11.62 -12.73
N GLU A 98 -14.75 -11.35 -13.16
CA GLU A 98 -14.23 -11.79 -14.46
C GLU A 98 -14.08 -13.31 -14.52
N LEU A 99 -13.50 -13.94 -13.48
CA LEU A 99 -13.26 -15.38 -13.47
C LEU A 99 -14.54 -16.20 -13.27
N PHE A 100 -15.51 -15.69 -12.54
CA PHE A 100 -16.72 -16.41 -12.15
C PHE A 100 -18.01 -15.59 -12.33
N PRO A 101 -18.32 -15.07 -13.53
CA PRO A 101 -19.43 -14.14 -13.74
C PRO A 101 -20.79 -14.70 -13.33
N SER A 102 -21.01 -16.01 -13.48
CA SER A 102 -22.26 -16.65 -13.07
C SER A 102 -22.43 -16.83 -11.56
N ARG A 103 -21.35 -16.69 -10.80
CA ARG A 103 -21.30 -16.87 -9.32
C ARG A 103 -21.26 -15.55 -8.56
N VAL A 104 -21.38 -14.43 -9.26
CA VAL A 104 -21.46 -13.10 -8.65
C VAL A 104 -22.84 -12.86 -8.06
N GLY A 105 -22.86 -12.47 -6.79
CA GLY A 105 -24.04 -11.97 -6.08
C GLY A 105 -24.03 -10.44 -6.00
N LYS A 106 -24.04 -9.90 -4.79
CA LYS A 106 -23.95 -8.45 -4.53
C LYS A 106 -22.48 -8.08 -4.29
N LEU A 107 -21.96 -7.17 -5.11
CA LEU A 107 -20.60 -6.63 -4.93
C LEU A 107 -20.70 -5.15 -4.56
N VAL A 108 -20.02 -4.77 -3.47
CA VAL A 108 -19.77 -3.39 -3.09
C VAL A 108 -18.25 -3.18 -3.16
N LEU A 109 -17.81 -2.25 -4.00
CA LEU A 109 -16.39 -1.98 -4.25
C LEU A 109 -16.10 -0.52 -3.86
N ASP A 110 -15.54 -0.35 -2.66
CA ASP A 110 -15.26 0.94 -2.05
C ASP A 110 -13.80 1.34 -2.26
N GLY A 111 -13.55 2.52 -2.87
CA GLY A 111 -12.24 2.94 -3.32
C GLY A 111 -11.74 2.08 -4.48
N ALA A 112 -12.55 1.97 -5.54
CA ALA A 112 -12.34 1.06 -6.65
C ALA A 112 -11.04 1.35 -7.42
N VAL A 113 -10.24 0.27 -7.61
CA VAL A 113 -9.08 0.27 -8.50
C VAL A 113 -9.50 -0.27 -9.86
N ASP A 114 -9.21 0.48 -10.93
CA ASP A 114 -9.44 0.02 -12.30
C ASP A 114 -8.41 -1.05 -12.68
N PRO A 115 -8.84 -2.30 -12.96
CA PRO A 115 -7.91 -3.38 -13.31
C PRO A 115 -7.16 -3.18 -14.65
N ALA A 116 -7.61 -2.26 -15.49
CA ALA A 116 -6.98 -1.95 -16.78
C ALA A 116 -5.77 -1.03 -16.66
N LEU A 117 -5.61 -0.35 -15.51
CA LEU A 117 -4.51 0.59 -15.28
C LEU A 117 -3.21 -0.16 -14.97
N THR A 118 -2.10 0.37 -15.47
CA THR A 118 -0.77 -0.01 -15.03
C THR A 118 -0.49 0.49 -13.60
N ASN A 119 0.47 -0.14 -12.91
CA ASN A 119 0.89 0.32 -11.57
C ASN A 119 1.32 1.79 -11.57
N ALA A 120 1.99 2.27 -12.63
CA ALA A 120 2.39 3.67 -12.75
C ALA A 120 1.19 4.61 -12.85
N GLU A 121 0.15 4.23 -13.59
CA GLU A 121 -1.08 5.02 -13.70
C GLU A 121 -1.87 5.05 -12.39
N VAL A 122 -1.95 3.92 -11.68
CA VAL A 122 -2.55 3.85 -10.34
C VAL A 122 -1.78 4.76 -9.37
N SER A 123 -0.45 4.66 -9.31
CA SER A 123 0.39 5.49 -8.44
C SER A 123 0.24 6.98 -8.75
N LYS A 124 0.23 7.36 -10.03
CA LYS A 124 -0.01 8.75 -10.45
C LYS A 124 -1.39 9.24 -10.00
N GLY A 125 -2.43 8.42 -10.17
CA GLY A 125 -3.80 8.76 -9.74
C GLY A 125 -3.88 8.95 -8.23
N GLN A 126 -3.22 8.09 -7.46
CA GLN A 126 -3.14 8.21 -6.00
C GLN A 126 -2.38 9.47 -5.57
N ALA A 127 -1.23 9.78 -6.17
CA ALA A 127 -0.47 10.99 -5.86
C ALA A 127 -1.31 12.26 -6.07
N ILE A 128 -2.04 12.36 -7.20
CA ILE A 128 -2.95 13.49 -7.47
C ILE A 128 -4.09 13.54 -6.43
N GLY A 129 -4.60 12.39 -6.01
CA GLY A 129 -5.65 12.30 -5.00
C GLY A 129 -5.18 12.73 -3.62
N PHE A 130 -4.02 12.29 -3.20
CA PHE A 130 -3.42 12.66 -1.91
C PHE A 130 -3.03 14.13 -1.85
N GLU A 131 -2.49 14.70 -2.92
CA GLU A 131 -2.19 16.13 -3.00
C GLU A 131 -3.45 16.99 -2.80
N LYS A 132 -4.55 16.63 -3.46
CA LYS A 132 -5.83 17.30 -3.26
C LYS A 132 -6.39 17.13 -1.84
N ALA A 133 -6.21 15.95 -1.25
CA ALA A 133 -6.67 15.67 0.11
C ALA A 133 -5.84 16.46 1.13
N LEU A 134 -4.53 16.58 0.94
CA LEU A 134 -3.64 17.38 1.77
C LEU A 134 -4.02 18.86 1.74
N LEU A 135 -4.26 19.42 0.55
CA LEU A 135 -4.72 20.81 0.43
C LEU A 135 -6.06 21.03 1.15
N ARG A 136 -7.03 20.13 0.98
CA ARG A 136 -8.31 20.22 1.71
C ARG A 136 -8.15 20.09 3.23
N PHE A 137 -7.21 19.26 3.68
CA PHE A 137 -6.89 19.16 5.09
C PHE A 137 -6.34 20.49 5.63
N THR A 138 -5.41 21.13 4.94
CA THR A 138 -4.85 22.41 5.36
C THR A 138 -5.88 23.54 5.28
N GLU A 139 -6.79 23.53 4.28
CA GLU A 139 -7.94 24.44 4.20
C GLU A 139 -8.87 24.29 5.41
N TRP A 140 -9.23 23.05 5.77
CA TRP A 140 -10.04 22.78 6.96
C TRP A 140 -9.33 23.17 8.24
N CYS A 141 -8.06 22.78 8.39
CA CYS A 141 -7.24 23.03 9.58
C CYS A 141 -7.11 24.55 9.83
N ALA A 142 -6.90 25.35 8.78
CA ALA A 142 -6.77 26.81 8.89
C ALA A 142 -7.99 27.50 9.53
N GLY A 143 -9.16 26.85 9.50
CA GLY A 143 -10.37 27.32 10.20
C GLY A 143 -10.48 26.86 11.65
N GLU A 144 -9.60 25.96 12.10
CA GLU A 144 -9.65 25.39 13.45
C GLU A 144 -8.73 26.14 14.42
N LYS A 145 -9.12 26.20 15.69
CA LYS A 145 -8.27 26.77 16.73
C LYS A 145 -7.03 25.90 16.92
N ASP A 146 -5.88 26.55 17.04
CA ASP A 146 -4.59 25.90 17.30
C ASP A 146 -4.14 24.92 16.17
N CYS A 147 -4.51 25.22 14.91
CA CYS A 147 -4.09 24.44 13.75
C CYS A 147 -2.55 24.37 13.65
N PRO A 148 -1.94 23.19 13.65
CA PRO A 148 -0.48 23.04 13.61
C PRO A 148 0.15 23.54 12.31
N THR A 149 -0.61 23.58 11.21
CA THR A 149 -0.14 24.07 9.91
C THR A 149 -0.34 25.58 9.72
N GLY A 150 -1.06 26.25 10.65
CA GLY A 150 -1.32 27.70 10.59
C GLY A 150 -2.64 28.02 9.88
N ASP A 151 -2.85 29.31 9.60
CA ASP A 151 -4.09 29.87 9.07
C ASP A 151 -4.09 30.09 7.54
N ASP A 152 -2.96 29.86 6.87
CA ASP A 152 -2.82 29.86 5.40
C ASP A 152 -2.68 28.43 4.87
N PRO A 153 -3.62 27.92 4.08
CA PRO A 153 -3.60 26.55 3.57
C PRO A 153 -2.34 26.21 2.74
N GLN A 154 -1.90 27.15 1.88
CA GLN A 154 -0.74 26.91 1.01
C GLN A 154 0.56 26.89 1.80
N ALA A 155 0.71 27.85 2.73
CA ALA A 155 1.82 27.84 3.68
C ALA A 155 1.80 26.58 4.58
N GLY A 156 0.61 26.07 4.89
CA GLY A 156 0.42 24.82 5.63
C GLY A 156 0.95 23.59 4.88
N VAL A 157 0.68 23.47 3.59
CA VAL A 157 1.26 22.42 2.73
C VAL A 157 2.78 22.53 2.72
N GLN A 158 3.32 23.74 2.53
CA GLN A 158 4.78 23.95 2.53
C GLN A 158 5.41 23.59 3.86
N LYS A 159 4.77 23.92 4.98
CA LYS A 159 5.25 23.56 6.33
C LYS A 159 5.35 22.05 6.53
N ILE A 160 4.41 21.28 5.97
CA ILE A 160 4.48 19.80 6.00
C ILE A 160 5.65 19.31 5.13
N ALA A 161 5.81 19.87 3.94
CA ALA A 161 6.93 19.52 3.05
C ALA A 161 8.29 19.83 3.70
N ASP A 162 8.42 20.99 4.34
CA ASP A 162 9.65 21.39 5.04
C ASP A 162 9.95 20.46 6.22
N LEU A 163 8.92 20.01 6.95
CA LEU A 163 9.07 19.03 8.03
C LEU A 163 9.59 17.68 7.49
N LEU A 164 9.06 17.19 6.38
CA LEU A 164 9.52 15.93 5.77
C LEU A 164 10.97 16.05 5.30
N ALA A 165 11.35 17.17 4.69
CA ALA A 165 12.72 17.45 4.28
C ALA A 165 13.69 17.56 5.48
N ASP A 166 13.24 18.13 6.60
CA ASP A 166 14.05 18.16 7.83
C ASP A 166 14.25 16.76 8.42
N VAL A 167 13.18 15.94 8.46
CA VAL A 167 13.25 14.56 8.96
C VAL A 167 14.17 13.67 8.11
N GLU A 168 14.33 13.97 6.83
CA GLU A 168 15.26 13.26 5.95
C GLU A 168 16.72 13.41 6.40
N THR A 169 17.10 14.63 6.79
CA THR A 169 18.45 14.94 7.27
C THR A 169 18.63 14.75 8.78
N ASN A 170 17.55 14.94 9.55
CA ASN A 170 17.50 14.89 11.00
C ASN A 170 16.37 13.96 11.48
N PRO A 171 16.54 12.62 11.40
CA PRO A 171 15.50 11.68 11.83
C PRO A 171 15.04 11.95 13.28
N LEU A 172 13.74 11.94 13.51
CA LEU A 172 13.18 12.25 14.83
C LEU A 172 13.39 11.07 15.79
N PRO A 173 13.80 11.32 17.04
CA PRO A 173 13.91 10.28 18.05
C PRO A 173 12.52 9.70 18.38
N ALA A 174 12.45 8.37 18.56
CA ALA A 174 11.25 7.69 19.00
C ALA A 174 11.54 6.78 20.20
N ASP A 175 10.56 6.59 21.07
CA ASP A 175 10.69 5.80 22.32
C ASP A 175 11.06 4.32 22.09
N THR A 176 10.87 3.83 20.86
CA THR A 176 11.21 2.45 20.45
C THR A 176 12.70 2.21 20.21
N GLY A 177 13.55 3.25 20.32
CA GLY A 177 14.96 3.20 19.94
C GLY A 177 15.21 3.17 18.43
N ARG A 178 14.16 3.26 17.60
CA ARG A 178 14.22 3.44 16.15
C ARG A 178 13.83 4.88 15.83
N PRO A 179 14.70 5.66 15.17
CA PRO A 179 14.32 7.01 14.78
C PRO A 179 13.22 6.96 13.70
N LEU A 180 12.32 7.93 13.70
CA LEU A 180 11.39 8.17 12.61
C LEU A 180 12.17 8.82 11.46
N THR A 181 12.32 8.09 10.36
CA THR A 181 12.96 8.58 9.13
C THR A 181 11.93 9.17 8.17
N ALA A 182 12.34 9.93 7.17
CA ALA A 182 11.44 10.43 6.11
C ALA A 182 10.68 9.28 5.43
N ALA A 183 11.36 8.16 5.15
CA ALA A 183 10.75 6.96 4.56
C ALA A 183 9.60 6.35 5.40
N GLN A 184 9.51 6.68 6.68
CA GLN A 184 8.45 6.21 7.59
C GLN A 184 7.43 7.31 7.91
N ALA A 185 7.75 8.56 7.60
CA ALA A 185 6.89 9.72 7.83
C ALA A 185 5.99 10.03 6.63
N THR A 186 6.37 9.56 5.43
CA THR A 186 5.60 9.63 4.19
C THR A 186 4.80 8.36 3.96
#